data_aae3efc5f4f38cad63b43357ab4207ce
#
_entry.id   aae3efc5f4f38cad63b43357ab4207ce
#
_cell.length_a   1.000
_cell.length_b   1.000
_cell.length_c   1.000
_cell.angle_alpha   90.00
_cell.angle_beta   90.00
_cell.angle_gamma   90.00
#
_symmetry.space_group_name_H-M   'P 1'
#
loop_
_entity.id
_entity.type
_entity.pdbx_description
1 polymer ?
#
loop_
_entity_poly.entity_id
_entity_poly.type
_entity_poly.pdbx_seq_one_letter_code
_entity_poly.pdbx_strand_id
1 'polypeptide(L)'
;MNAISKREQNTKGLPSAMIWGYIATLIFMVGDGLEHGWLSPYLIEHGLTVQQSSTLFAAYGAILAIASYFSGVLTEAWGPRKVMIAGLVIWLVGQVLFIEYGLKPHNYAVMLPTYAIRGFGYPLFCYSFLVWVTYRSPDRILATAIGLFWAAWSGGLYVVGSYFPAYMIPKIGYIGLMWSAVVWVLIGGLIGVVVVKGQVHEREGNGKEKLKSLLSGLTICIEKPKIAIGGVVRIINSTGVGALPIFFPLYLSSEYGYSTEEWLQVWGTMWVANISFNLVIPYISDKWLGWRKTIMWIGSVGCGVMTLVMLYTPQMFGHNFWALTVVGIFFGIVLCGYVPLSALVSSLAPEKKGSAMAIVSFGAGMSYFIAPAIVGTFIGSMGVHGVMWIFASLYFVSAILMIFMKLPSEEKQNKSSYSSEKQVG
;
A
#
# COMPACT_ATOMS: atom_id res chain seq x y z
N MET A 1 17.20 -32.08 -15.02
CA MET A 1 16.72 -30.78 -15.53
C MET A 1 15.72 -31.08 -16.65
N ASN A 2 14.42 -31.03 -16.32
CA ASN A 2 13.35 -31.55 -17.18
C ASN A 2 13.10 -30.67 -18.41
N ALA A 3 12.82 -31.31 -19.57
CA ALA A 3 12.54 -30.67 -20.86
C ALA A 3 11.40 -29.59 -20.81
N ILE A 4 10.54 -29.65 -19.81
CA ILE A 4 9.47 -28.65 -19.56
C ILE A 4 10.07 -27.30 -19.14
N SER A 5 11.16 -27.27 -18.34
CA SER A 5 11.81 -26.03 -17.89
C SER A 5 12.51 -25.27 -19.04
N LYS A 6 13.04 -26.00 -20.04
CA LYS A 6 13.65 -25.39 -21.22
C LYS A 6 12.66 -24.81 -22.23
N ARG A 7 11.43 -25.34 -22.27
CA ARG A 7 10.37 -24.85 -23.17
C ARG A 7 9.73 -23.55 -22.65
N GLU A 8 9.63 -23.38 -21.32
CA GLU A 8 9.09 -22.14 -20.71
C GLU A 8 10.11 -20.99 -20.73
N GLN A 9 11.42 -21.28 -20.72
CA GLN A 9 12.46 -20.24 -20.80
C GLN A 9 12.59 -19.56 -22.18
N ASN A 10 12.00 -20.12 -23.22
CA ASN A 10 12.11 -19.61 -24.59
C ASN A 10 10.88 -18.83 -25.09
N THR A 11 9.86 -18.60 -24.28
CA THR A 11 8.72 -17.77 -24.67
C THR A 11 9.08 -16.29 -24.59
N LYS A 12 8.97 -15.58 -25.70
CA LYS A 12 9.25 -14.12 -25.81
C LYS A 12 8.29 -13.23 -25.00
N GLY A 13 7.30 -13.78 -24.26
CA GLY A 13 6.26 -13.07 -23.51
C GLY A 13 5.99 -13.67 -22.13
N LEU A 14 5.11 -13.00 -21.37
CA LEU A 14 4.61 -13.50 -20.08
C LEU A 14 3.82 -14.81 -20.29
N PRO A 15 4.06 -15.86 -19.49
CA PRO A 15 3.23 -17.07 -19.53
C PRO A 15 1.76 -16.75 -19.30
N SER A 16 0.85 -17.42 -20.01
CA SER A 16 -0.60 -17.20 -19.89
C SER A 16 -1.12 -17.36 -18.46
N ALA A 17 -0.54 -18.29 -17.70
CA ALA A 17 -0.84 -18.47 -16.28
C ALA A 17 -0.55 -17.21 -15.44
N MET A 18 0.50 -16.44 -15.75
CA MET A 18 0.77 -15.18 -15.06
C MET A 18 -0.28 -14.12 -15.37
N ILE A 19 -0.73 -14.02 -16.63
CA ILE A 19 -1.77 -13.06 -17.02
C ILE A 19 -3.05 -13.30 -16.23
N TRP A 20 -3.52 -14.55 -16.15
CA TRP A 20 -4.68 -14.91 -15.35
C TRP A 20 -4.48 -14.69 -13.85
N GLY A 21 -3.25 -14.86 -13.35
CA GLY A 21 -2.91 -14.54 -11.97
C GLY A 21 -2.98 -13.04 -11.66
N TYR A 22 -2.58 -12.17 -12.59
CA TYR A 22 -2.76 -10.71 -12.43
C TYR A 22 -4.23 -10.31 -12.49
N ILE A 23 -5.01 -10.91 -13.40
CA ILE A 23 -6.47 -10.72 -13.46
C ILE A 23 -7.13 -11.17 -12.16
N ALA A 24 -6.73 -12.33 -11.63
CA ALA A 24 -7.21 -12.84 -10.35
C ALA A 24 -6.89 -11.89 -9.19
N THR A 25 -5.65 -11.37 -9.15
CA THR A 25 -5.23 -10.37 -8.15
C THR A 25 -6.05 -9.09 -8.27
N LEU A 26 -6.25 -8.56 -9.48
CA LEU A 26 -7.07 -7.38 -9.71
C LEU A 26 -8.49 -7.59 -9.20
N ILE A 27 -9.15 -8.69 -9.60
CA ILE A 27 -10.52 -9.02 -9.21
C ILE A 27 -10.64 -9.21 -7.69
N PHE A 28 -9.69 -9.92 -7.06
CA PHE A 28 -9.65 -10.10 -5.62
C PHE A 28 -9.52 -8.75 -4.90
N MET A 29 -8.60 -7.90 -5.37
CA MET A 29 -8.36 -6.59 -4.78
C MET A 29 -9.49 -5.61 -5.02
N VAL A 30 -10.30 -5.76 -6.08
CA VAL A 30 -11.58 -5.02 -6.19
C VAL A 30 -12.45 -5.35 -4.98
N GLY A 31 -12.69 -6.63 -4.70
CA GLY A 31 -13.53 -7.03 -3.57
C GLY A 31 -13.00 -6.53 -2.21
N ASP A 32 -11.68 -6.61 -1.98
CA ASP A 32 -11.07 -6.10 -0.75
C ASP A 32 -11.13 -4.56 -0.65
N GLY A 33 -11.11 -3.88 -1.81
CA GLY A 33 -11.12 -2.42 -1.90
C GLY A 33 -12.48 -1.75 -1.78
N LEU A 34 -13.59 -2.49 -1.98
CA LEU A 34 -14.94 -1.91 -2.07
C LEU A 34 -15.37 -1.09 -0.86
N GLU A 35 -14.77 -1.31 0.28
CA GLU A 35 -15.08 -0.60 1.52
C GLU A 35 -14.19 0.62 1.79
N HIS A 36 -13.08 0.75 1.05
CA HIS A 36 -12.16 1.86 1.22
C HIS A 36 -12.79 3.20 0.85
N GLY A 37 -12.85 4.11 1.82
CA GLY A 37 -13.33 5.47 1.62
C GLY A 37 -14.77 5.72 2.07
N TRP A 38 -15.58 4.70 2.38
CA TRP A 38 -16.93 4.90 2.89
C TRP A 38 -17.25 4.13 4.19
N LEU A 39 -16.53 3.02 4.48
CA LEU A 39 -16.89 2.19 5.65
C LEU A 39 -16.75 2.97 6.96
N SER A 40 -15.70 3.76 7.15
CA SER A 40 -15.50 4.54 8.36
C SER A 40 -16.62 5.58 8.59
N PRO A 41 -16.94 6.46 7.61
CA PRO A 41 -18.11 7.34 7.71
C PRO A 41 -19.41 6.59 8.02
N TYR A 42 -19.67 5.49 7.31
CA TYR A 42 -20.86 4.66 7.52
C TYR A 42 -20.97 4.15 8.96
N LEU A 43 -19.88 3.64 9.53
CA LEU A 43 -19.86 3.15 10.91
C LEU A 43 -20.14 4.27 11.92
N ILE A 44 -19.61 5.47 11.68
CA ILE A 44 -19.79 6.64 12.55
C ILE A 44 -21.25 7.15 12.47
N GLU A 45 -21.82 7.23 11.28
CA GLU A 45 -23.22 7.59 11.06
C GLU A 45 -24.20 6.60 11.74
N HIS A 46 -23.76 5.34 11.93
CA HIS A 46 -24.53 4.29 12.61
C HIS A 46 -24.13 4.08 14.07
N GLY A 47 -23.55 5.09 14.71
CA GLY A 47 -23.39 5.17 16.15
C GLY A 47 -22.03 4.77 16.72
N LEU A 48 -21.03 4.43 15.91
CA LEU A 48 -19.67 4.27 16.39
C LEU A 48 -19.00 5.64 16.56
N THR A 49 -18.09 5.72 17.53
CA THR A 49 -17.21 6.89 17.63
C THR A 49 -16.10 6.81 16.59
N VAL A 50 -15.50 7.96 16.25
CA VAL A 50 -14.31 8.00 15.35
C VAL A 50 -13.18 7.14 15.91
N GLN A 51 -13.00 7.12 17.24
CA GLN A 51 -12.01 6.29 17.92
C GLN A 51 -12.27 4.79 17.73
N GLN A 52 -13.53 4.36 17.84
CA GLN A 52 -13.92 2.97 17.61
C GLN A 52 -13.69 2.55 16.15
N SER A 53 -14.09 3.39 15.20
CA SER A 53 -13.82 3.17 13.79
C SER A 53 -12.32 3.08 13.51
N SER A 54 -11.54 4.04 14.01
CA SER A 54 -10.07 4.05 13.85
C SER A 54 -9.41 2.82 14.48
N THR A 55 -9.90 2.36 15.65
CA THR A 55 -9.39 1.15 16.32
C THR A 55 -9.66 -0.10 15.48
N LEU A 56 -10.81 -0.17 14.82
CA LEU A 56 -11.16 -1.26 13.91
C LEU A 56 -10.16 -1.35 12.74
N PHE A 57 -9.87 -0.22 12.10
CA PHE A 57 -8.88 -0.16 11.02
C PHE A 57 -7.44 -0.40 11.51
N ALA A 58 -7.10 0.07 12.72
CA ALA A 58 -5.79 -0.19 13.32
C ALA A 58 -5.59 -1.68 13.62
N ALA A 59 -6.60 -2.36 14.18
CA ALA A 59 -6.54 -3.79 14.42
C ALA A 59 -6.38 -4.59 13.11
N TYR A 60 -7.14 -4.24 12.08
CA TYR A 60 -6.96 -4.79 10.73
C TYR A 60 -5.53 -4.58 10.22
N GLY A 61 -5.02 -3.35 10.30
CA GLY A 61 -3.68 -2.99 9.84
C GLY A 61 -2.57 -3.72 10.58
N ALA A 62 -2.72 -3.95 11.90
CA ALA A 62 -1.76 -4.73 12.69
C ALA A 62 -1.69 -6.19 12.21
N ILE A 63 -2.84 -6.83 12.02
CA ILE A 63 -2.92 -8.20 11.49
C ILE A 63 -2.38 -8.27 10.06
N LEU A 64 -2.70 -7.28 9.24
CA LEU A 64 -2.21 -7.16 7.87
C LEU A 64 -0.67 -7.08 7.81
N ALA A 65 -0.05 -6.28 8.68
CA ALA A 65 1.41 -6.17 8.77
C ALA A 65 2.05 -7.52 9.13
N ILE A 66 1.47 -8.23 10.11
CA ILE A 66 1.89 -9.58 10.50
C ILE A 66 1.73 -10.55 9.31
N ALA A 67 0.57 -10.58 8.68
CA ALA A 67 0.27 -11.47 7.54
C ALA A 67 1.21 -11.22 6.36
N SER A 68 1.48 -9.95 6.05
CA SER A 68 2.40 -9.56 4.97
C SER A 68 3.81 -10.08 5.19
N TYR A 69 4.28 -10.02 6.43
CA TYR A 69 5.58 -10.54 6.82
C TYR A 69 5.66 -12.07 6.67
N PHE A 70 4.64 -12.79 7.17
CA PHE A 70 4.64 -14.25 7.14
C PHE A 70 4.25 -14.87 5.79
N SER A 71 3.57 -14.12 4.92
CA SER A 71 3.09 -14.64 3.63
C SER A 71 4.20 -15.27 2.79
N GLY A 72 5.38 -14.64 2.73
CA GLY A 72 6.54 -15.15 2.00
C GLY A 72 7.06 -16.47 2.59
N VAL A 73 7.24 -16.53 3.90
CA VAL A 73 7.74 -17.72 4.63
C VAL A 73 6.76 -18.89 4.48
N LEU A 74 5.47 -18.64 4.64
CA LEU A 74 4.43 -19.65 4.49
C LEU A 74 4.35 -20.15 3.02
N THR A 75 4.52 -19.25 2.05
CA THR A 75 4.51 -19.61 0.63
C THR A 75 5.66 -20.56 0.28
N GLU A 76 6.83 -20.31 0.83
CA GLU A 76 7.99 -21.20 0.63
C GLU A 76 7.83 -22.54 1.37
N ALA A 77 7.21 -22.53 2.57
CA ALA A 77 7.02 -23.74 3.37
C ALA A 77 5.87 -24.64 2.88
N TRP A 78 4.73 -24.05 2.53
CA TRP A 78 3.50 -24.80 2.18
C TRP A 78 3.18 -24.80 0.70
N GLY A 79 3.87 -23.94 -0.07
CA GLY A 79 3.61 -23.67 -1.48
C GLY A 79 2.52 -22.60 -1.67
N PRO A 80 2.62 -21.83 -2.78
CA PRO A 80 1.79 -20.63 -3.01
C PRO A 80 0.29 -20.95 -3.02
N ARG A 81 -0.11 -22.03 -3.67
CA ARG A 81 -1.52 -22.42 -3.80
C ARG A 81 -2.21 -22.66 -2.46
N LYS A 82 -1.54 -23.35 -1.52
CA LYS A 82 -2.13 -23.64 -0.20
C LYS A 82 -2.29 -22.37 0.63
N VAL A 83 -1.30 -21.48 0.57
CA VAL A 83 -1.35 -20.20 1.30
C VAL A 83 -2.41 -19.28 0.70
N MET A 84 -2.54 -19.25 -0.63
CA MET A 84 -3.63 -18.51 -1.31
C MET A 84 -5.01 -19.04 -0.90
N ILE A 85 -5.21 -20.35 -0.82
CA ILE A 85 -6.46 -20.94 -0.34
C ILE A 85 -6.74 -20.53 1.11
N ALA A 86 -5.74 -20.59 2.00
CA ALA A 86 -5.89 -20.14 3.38
C ALA A 86 -6.29 -18.65 3.45
N GLY A 87 -5.62 -17.79 2.69
CA GLY A 87 -5.96 -16.36 2.60
C GLY A 87 -7.38 -16.12 2.10
N LEU A 88 -7.78 -16.82 1.04
CA LEU A 88 -9.13 -16.75 0.49
C LEU A 88 -10.21 -17.16 1.51
N VAL A 89 -10.02 -18.31 2.18
CA VAL A 89 -10.97 -18.82 3.17
C VAL A 89 -11.07 -17.88 4.38
N ILE A 90 -9.94 -17.41 4.92
CA ILE A 90 -9.93 -16.48 6.04
C ILE A 90 -10.65 -15.19 5.68
N TRP A 91 -10.39 -14.66 4.48
CA TRP A 91 -11.06 -13.44 4.03
C TRP A 91 -12.56 -13.63 3.90
N LEU A 92 -13.01 -14.70 3.22
CA LEU A 92 -14.44 -14.97 3.00
C LEU A 92 -15.19 -15.20 4.33
N VAL A 93 -14.63 -16.02 5.22
CA VAL A 93 -15.24 -16.29 6.53
C VAL A 93 -15.27 -15.01 7.37
N GLY A 94 -14.14 -14.27 7.44
CA GLY A 94 -14.07 -13.00 8.15
C GLY A 94 -15.08 -11.99 7.64
N GLN A 95 -15.24 -11.86 6.31
CA GLN A 95 -16.19 -10.95 5.69
C GLN A 95 -17.64 -11.31 5.98
N VAL A 96 -18.00 -12.59 5.86
CA VAL A 96 -19.37 -13.05 6.17
C VAL A 96 -19.72 -12.82 7.64
N LEU A 97 -18.81 -13.18 8.56
CA LEU A 97 -19.01 -12.94 9.99
C LEU A 97 -19.07 -11.44 10.32
N PHE A 98 -18.24 -10.63 9.68
CA PHE A 98 -18.28 -9.18 9.82
C PHE A 98 -19.62 -8.59 9.37
N ILE A 99 -20.16 -9.00 8.22
CA ILE A 99 -21.44 -8.49 7.71
C ILE A 99 -22.60 -8.95 8.62
N GLU A 100 -22.72 -10.27 8.87
CA GLU A 100 -23.92 -10.83 9.48
C GLU A 100 -24.01 -10.58 10.99
N TYR A 101 -22.90 -10.72 11.69
CA TYR A 101 -22.88 -10.64 13.16
C TYR A 101 -22.26 -9.35 13.70
N GLY A 102 -21.56 -8.60 12.87
CA GLY A 102 -20.97 -7.31 13.24
C GLY A 102 -21.77 -6.14 12.67
N LEU A 103 -21.72 -5.97 11.36
CA LEU A 103 -22.19 -4.77 10.66
C LEU A 103 -23.72 -4.62 10.72
N LYS A 104 -24.48 -5.65 10.36
CA LYS A 104 -25.97 -5.61 10.38
C LYS A 104 -26.55 -5.33 11.76
N PRO A 105 -26.11 -6.03 12.85
CA PRO A 105 -26.60 -5.77 14.19
C PRO A 105 -25.90 -4.60 14.91
N HIS A 106 -24.98 -3.90 14.25
CA HIS A 106 -24.13 -2.83 14.82
C HIS A 106 -23.35 -3.27 16.07
N ASN A 107 -22.88 -4.52 16.12
CA ASN A 107 -22.18 -5.09 17.25
C ASN A 107 -20.66 -4.89 17.15
N TYR A 108 -20.15 -3.83 17.78
CA TYR A 108 -18.72 -3.51 17.76
C TYR A 108 -17.82 -4.63 18.31
N ALA A 109 -18.26 -5.34 19.35
CA ALA A 109 -17.48 -6.43 19.94
C ALA A 109 -17.23 -7.60 18.96
N VAL A 110 -18.13 -7.80 17.98
CA VAL A 110 -17.98 -8.77 16.90
C VAL A 110 -17.29 -8.15 15.68
N MET A 111 -17.57 -6.89 15.36
CA MET A 111 -16.92 -6.19 14.24
C MET A 111 -15.40 -6.22 14.38
N LEU A 112 -14.88 -5.87 15.56
CA LEU A 112 -13.45 -5.72 15.80
C LEU A 112 -12.64 -6.99 15.50
N PRO A 113 -12.92 -8.17 16.09
CA PRO A 113 -12.16 -9.39 15.83
C PRO A 113 -12.38 -9.93 14.41
N THR A 114 -13.60 -9.85 13.86
CA THR A 114 -13.89 -10.38 12.53
C THR A 114 -13.24 -9.56 11.43
N TYR A 115 -13.23 -8.25 11.55
CA TYR A 115 -12.53 -7.34 10.65
C TYR A 115 -11.01 -7.49 10.77
N ALA A 116 -10.48 -7.58 11.99
CA ALA A 116 -9.06 -7.78 12.24
C ALA A 116 -8.55 -9.09 11.61
N ILE A 117 -9.22 -10.23 11.85
CA ILE A 117 -8.83 -11.54 11.29
C ILE A 117 -8.85 -11.51 9.76
N ARG A 118 -9.78 -10.80 9.14
CA ARG A 118 -9.82 -10.61 7.69
C ARG A 118 -8.52 -10.00 7.14
N GLY A 119 -7.78 -9.23 7.97
CA GLY A 119 -6.47 -8.69 7.62
C GLY A 119 -5.42 -9.72 7.20
N PHE A 120 -5.60 -11.02 7.50
CA PHE A 120 -4.79 -12.10 6.95
C PHE A 120 -5.09 -12.37 5.46
N GLY A 121 -6.29 -12.03 4.99
CA GLY A 121 -6.83 -12.50 3.71
C GLY A 121 -5.97 -12.14 2.51
N TYR A 122 -5.96 -10.86 2.13
CA TYR A 122 -5.26 -10.46 0.91
C TYR A 122 -3.73 -10.64 0.97
N PRO A 123 -3.04 -10.40 2.12
CA PRO A 123 -1.59 -10.62 2.12
C PRO A 123 -1.23 -12.07 1.85
N LEU A 124 -1.94 -13.02 2.47
CA LEU A 124 -1.71 -14.45 2.21
C LEU A 124 -2.07 -14.81 0.77
N PHE A 125 -3.10 -14.21 0.17
CA PHE A 125 -3.47 -14.48 -1.21
C PHE A 125 -2.54 -13.79 -2.21
N CYS A 126 -2.46 -12.47 -2.18
CA CYS A 126 -1.78 -11.68 -3.21
C CYS A 126 -0.25 -11.80 -3.12
N TYR A 127 0.33 -11.76 -1.92
CA TYR A 127 1.79 -11.83 -1.80
C TYR A 127 2.32 -13.24 -2.03
N SER A 128 1.52 -14.28 -1.78
CA SER A 128 1.88 -15.63 -2.20
C SER A 128 1.93 -15.76 -3.73
N PHE A 129 1.02 -15.11 -4.45
CA PHE A 129 1.08 -15.02 -5.90
C PHE A 129 2.30 -14.20 -6.35
N LEU A 130 2.60 -13.08 -5.70
CA LEU A 130 3.80 -12.28 -6.00
C LEU A 130 5.07 -13.11 -5.85
N VAL A 131 5.21 -13.88 -4.76
CA VAL A 131 6.33 -14.79 -4.55
C VAL A 131 6.39 -15.82 -5.71
N TRP A 132 5.27 -16.42 -6.07
CA TRP A 132 5.21 -17.36 -7.21
C TRP A 132 5.65 -16.71 -8.52
N VAL A 133 5.26 -15.46 -8.79
CA VAL A 133 5.70 -14.67 -9.96
C VAL A 133 7.21 -14.47 -9.95
N THR A 134 7.81 -14.14 -8.80
CA THR A 134 9.25 -13.88 -8.71
C THR A 134 10.08 -15.12 -9.02
N TYR A 135 9.61 -16.33 -8.66
CA TYR A 135 10.30 -17.57 -8.96
C TYR A 135 10.09 -18.06 -10.40
N ARG A 136 9.02 -17.65 -11.05
CA ARG A 136 8.65 -18.09 -12.40
C ARG A 136 9.08 -17.12 -13.50
N SER A 137 9.38 -15.88 -13.14
CA SER A 137 9.78 -14.86 -14.12
C SER A 137 11.26 -14.96 -14.45
N PRO A 138 11.65 -14.97 -15.75
CA PRO A 138 13.03 -14.78 -16.15
C PRO A 138 13.56 -13.42 -15.69
N ASP A 139 14.84 -13.33 -15.32
CA ASP A 139 15.46 -12.10 -14.78
C ASP A 139 15.23 -10.87 -15.67
N ARG A 140 15.24 -11.05 -17.01
CA ARG A 140 15.04 -9.95 -17.97
C ARG A 140 13.69 -9.28 -17.92
N ILE A 141 12.62 -9.97 -17.41
CA ILE A 141 11.25 -9.45 -17.34
C ILE A 141 10.74 -9.38 -15.91
N LEU A 142 11.56 -9.73 -14.92
CA LEU A 142 11.16 -9.78 -13.51
C LEU A 142 10.62 -8.44 -13.01
N ALA A 143 11.29 -7.34 -13.34
CA ALA A 143 10.81 -5.99 -12.94
C ALA A 143 9.44 -5.67 -13.55
N THR A 144 9.23 -6.02 -14.82
CA THR A 144 7.94 -5.84 -15.50
C THR A 144 6.84 -6.69 -14.85
N ALA A 145 7.16 -7.96 -14.53
CA ALA A 145 6.23 -8.88 -13.90
C ALA A 145 5.79 -8.39 -12.50
N ILE A 146 6.72 -7.87 -11.70
CA ILE A 146 6.42 -7.26 -10.40
C ILE A 146 5.63 -5.95 -10.59
N GLY A 147 5.98 -5.13 -11.58
CA GLY A 147 5.25 -3.90 -11.90
C GLY A 147 3.79 -4.17 -12.27
N LEU A 148 3.52 -5.19 -13.08
CA LEU A 148 2.16 -5.62 -13.44
C LEU A 148 1.37 -6.12 -12.22
N PHE A 149 2.03 -6.82 -11.28
CA PHE A 149 1.39 -7.20 -10.02
C PHE A 149 0.91 -5.98 -9.24
N TRP A 150 1.78 -4.98 -9.04
CA TRP A 150 1.40 -3.78 -8.31
C TRP A 150 0.36 -2.94 -9.03
N ALA A 151 0.38 -2.91 -10.37
CA ALA A 151 -0.66 -2.25 -11.17
C ALA A 151 -2.02 -2.95 -11.01
N ALA A 152 -2.06 -4.29 -11.05
CA ALA A 152 -3.27 -5.06 -10.82
C ALA A 152 -3.78 -4.89 -9.39
N TRP A 153 -2.89 -4.94 -8.40
CA TRP A 153 -3.20 -4.78 -7.00
C TRP A 153 -3.79 -3.39 -6.70
N SER A 154 -3.11 -2.32 -7.10
CA SER A 154 -3.56 -0.94 -6.84
C SER A 154 -4.74 -0.55 -7.72
N GLY A 155 -4.79 -1.02 -8.96
CA GLY A 155 -5.91 -0.80 -9.86
C GLY A 155 -7.21 -1.42 -9.33
N GLY A 156 -7.14 -2.64 -8.77
CA GLY A 156 -8.27 -3.29 -8.11
C GLY A 156 -8.68 -2.55 -6.83
N LEU A 157 -7.73 -2.40 -5.91
CA LEU A 157 -7.98 -1.85 -4.57
C LEU A 157 -8.49 -0.40 -4.60
N TYR A 158 -7.82 0.46 -5.34
CA TYR A 158 -8.05 1.89 -5.25
C TYR A 158 -8.84 2.47 -6.42
N VAL A 159 -8.65 1.98 -7.65
CA VAL A 159 -9.37 2.54 -8.80
C VAL A 159 -10.75 1.92 -8.92
N VAL A 160 -10.83 0.61 -9.21
CA VAL A 160 -12.14 -0.07 -9.34
C VAL A 160 -12.84 -0.12 -7.98
N GLY A 161 -12.09 -0.36 -6.89
CA GLY A 161 -12.57 -0.32 -5.50
C GLY A 161 -13.15 1.02 -5.05
N SER A 162 -12.96 2.11 -5.81
CA SER A 162 -13.58 3.42 -5.54
C SER A 162 -14.72 3.73 -6.51
N TYR A 163 -14.51 3.58 -7.82
CA TYR A 163 -15.54 3.89 -8.80
C TYR A 163 -16.73 2.92 -8.77
N PHE A 164 -16.49 1.63 -8.51
CA PHE A 164 -17.57 0.65 -8.41
C PHE A 164 -18.51 0.96 -7.23
N PRO A 165 -18.04 1.22 -5.98
CA PRO A 165 -18.90 1.68 -4.90
C PRO A 165 -19.62 2.98 -5.22
N ALA A 166 -18.95 3.98 -5.78
CA ALA A 166 -19.58 5.25 -6.16
C ALA A 166 -20.80 5.07 -7.08
N TYR A 167 -20.75 4.07 -7.96
CA TYR A 167 -21.85 3.75 -8.87
C TYR A 167 -22.90 2.81 -8.27
N MET A 168 -22.50 1.90 -7.39
CA MET A 168 -23.35 0.82 -6.89
C MET A 168 -24.03 1.12 -5.56
N ILE A 169 -23.46 1.98 -4.69
CA ILE A 169 -24.10 2.35 -3.42
C ILE A 169 -25.54 2.86 -3.61
N PRO A 170 -25.85 3.77 -4.55
CA PRO A 170 -27.20 4.23 -4.77
C PRO A 170 -28.19 3.15 -5.24
N LYS A 171 -27.69 2.02 -5.75
CA LYS A 171 -28.51 0.94 -6.36
C LYS A 171 -28.77 -0.22 -5.41
N ILE A 172 -27.73 -0.65 -4.68
CA ILE A 172 -27.78 -1.86 -3.85
C ILE A 172 -27.52 -1.57 -2.36
N GLY A 173 -27.23 -0.31 -2.02
CA GLY A 173 -26.89 0.11 -0.65
C GLY A 173 -25.55 -0.44 -0.15
N TYR A 174 -25.14 0.00 1.02
CA TYR A 174 -23.86 -0.36 1.64
C TYR A 174 -23.75 -1.86 1.95
N ILE A 175 -24.81 -2.46 2.50
CA ILE A 175 -24.81 -3.91 2.82
C ILE A 175 -24.77 -4.77 1.56
N GLY A 176 -25.52 -4.38 0.52
CA GLY A 176 -25.47 -5.05 -0.78
C GLY A 176 -24.06 -4.96 -1.42
N LEU A 177 -23.40 -3.82 -1.27
CA LEU A 177 -22.03 -3.64 -1.72
C LEU A 177 -21.06 -4.55 -0.97
N MET A 178 -21.19 -4.70 0.36
CA MET A 178 -20.35 -5.61 1.16
C MET A 178 -20.54 -7.08 0.73
N TRP A 179 -21.75 -7.48 0.35
CA TRP A 179 -22.00 -8.81 -0.24
C TRP A 179 -21.41 -8.94 -1.63
N SER A 180 -21.44 -7.89 -2.44
CA SER A 180 -20.77 -7.91 -3.74
C SER A 180 -19.26 -8.12 -3.61
N ALA A 181 -18.64 -7.63 -2.54
CA ALA A 181 -17.23 -7.87 -2.22
C ALA A 181 -16.92 -9.37 -2.07
N VAL A 182 -17.83 -10.14 -1.44
CA VAL A 182 -17.71 -11.61 -1.32
C VAL A 182 -17.67 -12.25 -2.71
N VAL A 183 -18.52 -11.79 -3.63
CA VAL A 183 -18.56 -12.31 -5.01
C VAL A 183 -17.26 -12.01 -5.77
N TRP A 184 -16.77 -10.77 -5.68
CA TRP A 184 -15.52 -10.37 -6.31
C TRP A 184 -14.33 -11.19 -5.79
N VAL A 185 -14.19 -11.31 -4.47
CA VAL A 185 -13.11 -12.07 -3.84
C VAL A 185 -13.21 -13.57 -4.18
N LEU A 186 -14.41 -14.12 -4.19
CA LEU A 186 -14.61 -15.53 -4.55
C LEU A 186 -14.20 -15.80 -6.00
N ILE A 187 -14.61 -14.95 -6.94
CA ILE A 187 -14.25 -15.09 -8.36
C ILE A 187 -12.73 -14.95 -8.53
N GLY A 188 -12.13 -13.87 -8.04
CA GLY A 188 -10.69 -13.64 -8.12
C GLY A 188 -9.89 -14.75 -7.42
N GLY A 189 -10.37 -15.17 -6.24
CA GLY A 189 -9.76 -16.24 -5.45
C GLY A 189 -9.77 -17.58 -6.19
N LEU A 190 -10.88 -17.99 -6.75
CA LEU A 190 -11.01 -19.24 -7.51
C LEU A 190 -10.11 -19.24 -8.76
N ILE A 191 -10.11 -18.15 -9.54
CA ILE A 191 -9.23 -18.00 -10.70
C ILE A 191 -7.77 -18.17 -10.26
N GLY A 192 -7.32 -17.43 -9.23
CA GLY A 192 -5.93 -17.47 -8.76
C GLY A 192 -5.51 -18.86 -8.27
N VAL A 193 -6.34 -19.53 -7.47
CA VAL A 193 -6.07 -20.88 -6.95
C VAL A 193 -6.02 -21.93 -8.06
N VAL A 194 -6.82 -21.80 -9.11
CA VAL A 194 -6.82 -22.74 -10.26
C VAL A 194 -5.58 -22.53 -11.13
N VAL A 195 -5.18 -21.28 -11.33
CA VAL A 195 -4.09 -20.91 -12.25
C VAL A 195 -2.73 -21.15 -11.62
N VAL A 196 -2.54 -20.86 -10.33
CA VAL A 196 -1.27 -21.04 -9.64
C VAL A 196 -1.04 -22.52 -9.34
N LYS A 197 -0.18 -23.16 -10.16
CA LYS A 197 0.18 -24.57 -10.06
C LYS A 197 1.69 -24.72 -9.79
N GLY A 198 2.04 -25.82 -9.10
CA GLY A 198 3.42 -26.19 -8.80
C GLY A 198 3.94 -25.60 -7.48
N GLN A 199 5.00 -26.23 -6.98
CA GLN A 199 5.70 -25.75 -5.81
C GLN A 199 6.75 -24.71 -6.24
N VAL A 200 6.99 -23.75 -5.39
CA VAL A 200 8.19 -22.91 -5.45
C VAL A 200 9.32 -23.83 -4.98
N HIS A 201 10.26 -24.16 -5.91
CA HIS A 201 11.41 -24.99 -5.54
C HIS A 201 12.18 -24.26 -4.44
N GLU A 202 12.37 -24.94 -3.32
CA GLU A 202 13.24 -24.49 -2.24
C GLU A 202 14.61 -24.13 -2.80
N ARG A 203 15.05 -22.90 -2.65
CA ARG A 203 16.47 -22.67 -2.39
C ARG A 203 16.71 -23.30 -1.03
N GLU A 204 17.52 -24.36 -1.01
CA GLU A 204 17.91 -25.09 0.19
C GLU A 204 18.26 -24.11 1.32
N GLY A 205 17.39 -24.01 2.30
CA GLY A 205 17.54 -23.20 3.50
C GLY A 205 16.52 -23.67 4.52
N ASN A 206 16.99 -24.20 5.63
CA ASN A 206 16.19 -24.67 6.73
C ASN A 206 15.27 -23.52 7.20
N GLY A 207 13.97 -23.75 7.48
CA GLY A 207 13.02 -22.73 7.89
C GLY A 207 13.50 -21.91 9.12
N LYS A 208 14.36 -22.50 9.97
CA LYS A 208 15.06 -21.79 11.06
C LYS A 208 16.10 -20.78 10.55
N GLU A 209 16.79 -21.06 9.46
CA GLU A 209 17.74 -20.11 8.85
C GLU A 209 17.03 -18.96 8.15
N LYS A 210 15.86 -19.22 7.56
CA LYS A 210 15.01 -18.17 6.99
C LYS A 210 14.42 -17.26 8.07
N LEU A 211 13.93 -17.81 9.19
CA LEU A 211 13.50 -17.02 10.34
C LEU A 211 14.66 -16.20 10.92
N LYS A 212 15.85 -16.81 11.02
CA LYS A 212 17.07 -16.11 11.45
C LYS A 212 17.49 -15.00 10.47
N SER A 213 17.34 -15.23 9.16
CA SER A 213 17.62 -14.22 8.14
C SER A 213 16.61 -13.06 8.16
N LEU A 214 15.36 -13.33 8.51
CA LEU A 214 14.33 -12.31 8.71
C LEU A 214 14.59 -11.47 9.96
N LEU A 215 14.95 -12.12 11.09
CA LEU A 215 15.37 -11.41 12.30
C LEU A 215 16.67 -10.64 12.09
N SER A 216 17.60 -11.15 11.26
CA SER A 216 18.80 -10.43 10.85
C SER A 216 18.47 -9.21 9.96
N GLY A 217 17.28 -9.18 9.34
CA GLY A 217 16.78 -8.00 8.65
C GLY A 217 16.62 -6.78 9.55
N LEU A 218 16.28 -6.99 10.83
CA LEU A 218 16.19 -5.89 11.81
C LEU A 218 17.57 -5.41 12.28
N THR A 219 18.58 -6.27 12.30
CA THR A 219 19.94 -5.89 12.68
C THR A 219 20.59 -4.94 11.68
N ILE A 220 20.16 -4.97 10.41
CA ILE A 220 20.66 -4.04 9.39
C ILE A 220 20.34 -2.58 9.72
N CYS A 221 19.27 -2.32 10.46
CA CYS A 221 18.89 -0.98 10.91
C CYS A 221 19.93 -0.40 11.90
N ILE A 222 20.57 -1.27 12.71
CA ILE A 222 21.63 -0.89 13.65
C ILE A 222 22.95 -0.76 12.89
N GLU A 223 23.26 -1.70 12.01
CA GLU A 223 24.49 -1.68 11.21
C GLU A 223 24.56 -0.50 10.21
N LYS A 224 23.39 -0.17 9.62
CA LYS A 224 23.26 0.88 8.59
C LYS A 224 22.06 1.79 8.91
N PRO A 225 22.21 2.82 9.77
CA PRO A 225 21.12 3.70 10.19
C PRO A 225 20.35 4.36 9.04
N LYS A 226 20.98 4.59 7.89
CA LYS A 226 20.32 5.12 6.70
C LYS A 226 19.18 4.19 6.19
N ILE A 227 19.27 2.86 6.41
CA ILE A 227 18.21 1.94 6.05
C ILE A 227 17.02 2.08 7.00
N ALA A 228 17.26 2.28 8.29
CA ALA A 228 16.21 2.58 9.25
C ALA A 228 15.47 3.88 8.88
N ILE A 229 16.21 4.95 8.50
CA ILE A 229 15.61 6.18 7.97
C ILE A 229 14.73 5.90 6.76
N GLY A 230 15.20 5.07 5.82
CA GLY A 230 14.40 4.65 4.66
C GLY A 230 13.09 3.94 5.04
N GLY A 231 13.12 3.10 6.08
CA GLY A 231 11.94 2.47 6.66
C GLY A 231 10.96 3.49 7.25
N VAL A 232 11.46 4.46 8.02
CA VAL A 232 10.63 5.55 8.58
C VAL A 232 10.00 6.40 7.48
N VAL A 233 10.79 6.79 6.46
CA VAL A 233 10.29 7.52 5.29
C VAL A 233 9.20 6.72 4.58
N ARG A 234 9.33 5.39 4.49
CA ARG A 234 8.30 4.51 3.91
C ARG A 234 7.02 4.48 4.76
N ILE A 235 7.13 4.43 6.08
CA ILE A 235 5.98 4.54 6.99
C ILE A 235 5.26 5.86 6.72
N ILE A 236 5.95 6.98 6.74
CA ILE A 236 5.37 8.31 6.55
C ILE A 236 4.67 8.43 5.19
N ASN A 237 5.31 7.95 4.11
CA ASN A 237 4.74 7.96 2.76
C ASN A 237 3.32 7.36 2.73
N SER A 238 3.14 6.19 3.32
CA SER A 238 1.87 5.47 3.23
C SER A 238 0.87 5.88 4.32
N THR A 239 1.35 6.42 5.46
CA THR A 239 0.51 6.77 6.61
C THR A 239 -0.42 7.95 6.28
N GLY A 240 0.09 9.04 5.72
CA GLY A 240 -0.73 10.24 5.46
C GLY A 240 -1.86 9.94 4.48
N VAL A 241 -1.57 9.27 3.36
CA VAL A 241 -2.60 8.92 2.38
C VAL A 241 -3.54 7.83 2.90
N GLY A 242 -3.05 6.87 3.67
CA GLY A 242 -3.87 5.79 4.24
C GLY A 242 -4.85 6.25 5.32
N ALA A 243 -4.60 7.41 5.95
CA ALA A 243 -5.49 7.99 6.95
C ALA A 243 -6.71 8.70 6.35
N LEU A 244 -6.57 9.31 5.18
CA LEU A 244 -7.61 10.14 4.56
C LEU A 244 -8.99 9.45 4.48
N PRO A 245 -9.13 8.19 4.02
CA PRO A 245 -10.43 7.54 3.93
C PRO A 245 -11.14 7.31 5.26
N ILE A 246 -10.44 7.48 6.40
CA ILE A 246 -10.98 7.18 7.72
C ILE A 246 -11.83 8.34 8.26
N PHE A 247 -11.40 9.59 8.04
CA PHE A 247 -12.04 10.76 8.65
C PHE A 247 -12.41 11.86 7.66
N PHE A 248 -11.69 11.97 6.54
CA PHE A 248 -11.85 13.10 5.62
C PHE A 248 -13.19 13.09 4.85
N PRO A 249 -13.75 11.92 4.40
CA PRO A 249 -15.09 11.89 3.79
C PRO A 249 -16.18 12.41 4.72
N LEU A 250 -16.13 12.06 6.01
CA LEU A 250 -17.09 12.56 6.99
C LEU A 250 -16.99 14.07 7.16
N TYR A 251 -15.78 14.62 7.20
CA TYR A 251 -15.55 16.06 7.24
C TYR A 251 -16.12 16.77 6.00
N LEU A 252 -15.88 16.21 4.83
CA LEU A 252 -16.40 16.75 3.57
C LEU A 252 -17.94 16.75 3.53
N SER A 253 -18.55 15.67 4.00
CA SER A 253 -20.02 15.54 4.00
C SER A 253 -20.66 16.44 5.04
N SER A 254 -20.14 16.46 6.28
CA SER A 254 -20.75 17.22 7.38
C SER A 254 -20.60 18.73 7.24
N GLU A 255 -19.44 19.21 6.78
CA GLU A 255 -19.15 20.64 6.72
C GLU A 255 -19.45 21.29 5.37
N TYR A 256 -19.34 20.52 4.28
CA TYR A 256 -19.43 21.06 2.91
C TYR A 256 -20.47 20.38 2.04
N GLY A 257 -21.16 19.35 2.52
CA GLY A 257 -22.23 18.67 1.81
C GLY A 257 -21.80 17.78 0.63
N TYR A 258 -20.52 17.34 0.58
CA TYR A 258 -20.10 16.38 -0.41
C TYR A 258 -20.75 15.03 -0.17
N SER A 259 -21.17 14.38 -1.26
CA SER A 259 -21.66 13.01 -1.19
C SER A 259 -20.52 11.99 -1.06
N THR A 260 -20.86 10.80 -0.55
CA THR A 260 -19.90 9.67 -0.51
C THR A 260 -19.41 9.31 -1.92
N GLU A 261 -20.29 9.37 -2.92
CA GLU A 261 -19.98 9.08 -4.32
C GLU A 261 -18.97 10.08 -4.89
N GLU A 262 -19.14 11.37 -4.61
CA GLU A 262 -18.19 12.42 -5.03
C GLU A 262 -16.82 12.19 -4.43
N TRP A 263 -16.75 11.91 -3.12
CA TRP A 263 -15.49 11.56 -2.48
C TRP A 263 -14.81 10.34 -3.10
N LEU A 264 -15.56 9.26 -3.34
CA LEU A 264 -15.04 8.05 -3.95
C LEU A 264 -14.51 8.29 -5.37
N GLN A 265 -15.15 9.18 -6.15
CA GLN A 265 -14.67 9.58 -7.47
C GLN A 265 -13.37 10.40 -7.37
N VAL A 266 -13.28 11.35 -6.44
CA VAL A 266 -12.04 12.10 -6.16
C VAL A 266 -10.91 11.15 -5.78
N TRP A 267 -11.18 10.23 -4.85
CA TRP A 267 -10.22 9.23 -4.38
C TRP A 267 -9.75 8.31 -5.51
N GLY A 268 -10.67 7.77 -6.29
CA GLY A 268 -10.35 6.93 -7.46
C GLY A 268 -9.52 7.68 -8.51
N THR A 269 -9.87 8.94 -8.79
CA THR A 269 -9.15 9.79 -9.76
C THR A 269 -7.72 10.09 -9.29
N MET A 270 -7.51 10.33 -8.00
CA MET A 270 -6.18 10.48 -7.40
C MET A 270 -5.30 9.24 -7.68
N TRP A 271 -5.86 8.03 -7.53
CA TRP A 271 -5.11 6.80 -7.77
C TRP A 271 -4.91 6.50 -9.26
N VAL A 272 -5.84 6.89 -10.12
CA VAL A 272 -5.61 6.86 -11.59
C VAL A 272 -4.41 7.72 -11.95
N ALA A 273 -4.35 8.95 -11.43
CA ALA A 273 -3.22 9.84 -11.64
C ALA A 273 -1.91 9.23 -11.08
N ASN A 274 -1.94 8.67 -9.87
CA ASN A 274 -0.80 8.00 -9.28
C ASN A 274 -0.27 6.86 -10.16
N ILE A 275 -1.14 5.93 -10.58
CA ILE A 275 -0.74 4.79 -11.42
C ILE A 275 -0.17 5.29 -12.76
N SER A 276 -0.80 6.29 -13.39
CA SER A 276 -0.36 6.85 -14.66
C SER A 276 1.02 7.49 -14.57
N PHE A 277 1.30 8.21 -13.49
CA PHE A 277 2.56 8.92 -13.29
C PHE A 277 3.66 8.07 -12.63
N ASN A 278 3.36 6.84 -12.22
CA ASN A 278 4.35 5.92 -11.66
C ASN A 278 5.47 5.52 -12.64
N LEU A 279 5.31 5.76 -13.92
CA LEU A 279 6.39 5.59 -14.92
C LEU A 279 7.10 6.91 -15.23
N VAL A 280 6.37 8.02 -15.18
CA VAL A 280 6.88 9.36 -15.57
C VAL A 280 7.83 9.92 -14.51
N ILE A 281 7.42 9.92 -13.26
CA ILE A 281 8.22 10.52 -12.17
C ILE A 281 9.55 9.78 -11.93
N PRO A 282 9.62 8.42 -11.89
CA PRO A 282 10.89 7.73 -11.82
C PRO A 282 11.82 8.00 -13.01
N TYR A 283 11.27 8.11 -14.22
CA TYR A 283 12.06 8.47 -15.40
C TYR A 283 12.70 9.87 -15.26
N ILE A 284 11.93 10.86 -14.79
CA ILE A 284 12.43 12.22 -14.48
C ILE A 284 13.49 12.14 -13.37
N SER A 285 13.25 11.31 -12.36
CA SER A 285 14.17 11.08 -11.24
C SER A 285 15.51 10.52 -11.71
N ASP A 286 15.49 9.51 -12.59
CA ASP A 286 16.71 8.85 -13.06
C ASP A 286 17.56 9.76 -13.96
N LYS A 287 16.90 10.59 -14.79
CA LYS A 287 17.62 11.43 -15.76
C LYS A 287 18.07 12.78 -15.24
N TRP A 288 17.26 13.44 -14.39
CA TRP A 288 17.47 14.88 -14.09
C TRP A 288 17.60 15.21 -12.61
N LEU A 289 16.72 14.67 -11.76
CA LEU A 289 16.65 15.12 -10.36
C LEU A 289 17.50 14.28 -9.40
N GLY A 290 17.67 12.98 -9.71
CA GLY A 290 18.24 11.99 -8.79
C GLY A 290 17.24 11.54 -7.71
N TRP A 291 17.37 10.29 -7.27
CA TRP A 291 16.40 9.62 -6.37
C TRP A 291 16.13 10.40 -5.08
N ARG A 292 17.18 10.85 -4.41
CA ARG A 292 17.08 11.57 -3.13
C ARG A 292 16.28 12.88 -3.25
N LYS A 293 16.60 13.70 -4.26
CA LYS A 293 15.92 14.98 -4.49
C LYS A 293 14.47 14.78 -4.89
N THR A 294 14.16 13.77 -5.70
CA THR A 294 12.80 13.42 -6.10
C THR A 294 11.95 13.04 -4.90
N ILE A 295 12.46 12.17 -4.00
CA ILE A 295 11.75 11.78 -2.78
C ILE A 295 11.59 12.99 -1.86
N MET A 296 12.61 13.81 -1.70
CA MET A 296 12.59 14.98 -0.81
C MET A 296 11.60 16.04 -1.28
N TRP A 297 11.69 16.48 -2.54
CA TRP A 297 10.92 17.63 -3.04
C TRP A 297 9.55 17.23 -3.59
N ILE A 298 9.50 16.25 -4.50
CA ILE A 298 8.22 15.82 -5.08
C ILE A 298 7.44 14.96 -4.09
N GLY A 299 8.07 13.92 -3.54
CA GLY A 299 7.43 13.02 -2.59
C GLY A 299 7.08 13.74 -1.28
N SER A 300 8.09 14.13 -0.50
CA SER A 300 7.86 14.57 0.88
C SER A 300 7.27 15.99 0.94
N VAL A 301 7.95 16.99 0.40
CA VAL A 301 7.43 18.38 0.41
C VAL A 301 6.13 18.47 -0.38
N GLY A 302 6.08 17.86 -1.58
CA GLY A 302 4.87 17.85 -2.40
C GLY A 302 3.66 17.25 -1.68
N CYS A 303 3.80 16.06 -1.05
CA CYS A 303 2.70 15.45 -0.30
C CYS A 303 2.31 16.27 0.93
N GLY A 304 3.28 16.86 1.65
CA GLY A 304 2.99 17.75 2.78
C GLY A 304 2.14 18.96 2.36
N VAL A 305 2.54 19.63 1.29
CA VAL A 305 1.79 20.77 0.71
C VAL A 305 0.42 20.31 0.23
N MET A 306 0.35 19.20 -0.54
CA MET A 306 -0.94 18.71 -1.07
C MET A 306 -1.89 18.22 0.02
N THR A 307 -1.39 17.73 1.17
CA THR A 307 -2.21 17.43 2.35
C THR A 307 -2.91 18.70 2.86
N LEU A 308 -2.19 19.81 2.95
CA LEU A 308 -2.77 21.08 3.38
C LEU A 308 -3.68 21.68 2.31
N VAL A 309 -3.30 21.62 1.03
CA VAL A 309 -4.15 22.06 -0.08
C VAL A 309 -5.47 21.27 -0.09
N MET A 310 -5.43 19.95 0.15
CA MET A 310 -6.64 19.11 0.26
C MET A 310 -7.54 19.57 1.40
N LEU A 311 -6.96 19.95 2.56
CA LEU A 311 -7.71 20.47 3.70
C LEU A 311 -8.36 21.82 3.41
N TYR A 312 -7.61 22.75 2.80
CA TYR A 312 -8.07 24.13 2.63
C TYR A 312 -8.92 24.33 1.38
N THR A 313 -8.89 23.43 0.40
CA THR A 313 -9.69 23.55 -0.82
C THR A 313 -11.20 23.68 -0.55
N PRO A 314 -11.86 22.81 0.25
CA PRO A 314 -13.28 22.97 0.53
C PRO A 314 -13.57 24.22 1.38
N GLN A 315 -12.63 24.70 2.19
CA GLN A 315 -12.79 25.95 2.94
C GLN A 315 -12.79 27.18 2.03
N MET A 316 -11.99 27.15 0.96
CA MET A 316 -11.88 28.28 0.01
C MET A 316 -12.95 28.27 -1.07
N PHE A 317 -13.34 27.10 -1.54
CA PHE A 317 -14.22 26.92 -2.69
C PHE A 317 -15.59 26.31 -2.36
N GLY A 318 -15.83 25.97 -1.08
CA GLY A 318 -17.07 25.31 -0.64
C GLY A 318 -17.22 23.92 -1.28
N HIS A 319 -18.46 23.55 -1.61
CA HIS A 319 -18.77 22.34 -2.34
C HIS A 319 -18.39 22.50 -3.82
N ASN A 320 -17.14 22.28 -4.16
CA ASN A 320 -16.66 22.32 -5.53
C ASN A 320 -15.93 21.02 -5.89
N PHE A 321 -16.67 20.08 -6.46
CA PHE A 321 -16.20 18.77 -6.88
C PHE A 321 -14.95 18.84 -7.77
N TRP A 322 -14.93 19.73 -8.75
CA TRP A 322 -13.82 19.83 -9.70
C TRP A 322 -12.55 20.37 -9.05
N ALA A 323 -12.67 21.36 -8.16
CA ALA A 323 -11.52 21.87 -7.43
C ALA A 323 -10.87 20.76 -6.59
N LEU A 324 -11.68 19.99 -5.85
CA LEU A 324 -11.18 18.88 -5.03
C LEU A 324 -10.60 17.76 -5.89
N THR A 325 -11.20 17.46 -7.05
CA THR A 325 -10.69 16.46 -8.00
C THR A 325 -9.31 16.84 -8.54
N VAL A 326 -9.13 18.10 -8.94
CA VAL A 326 -7.83 18.60 -9.42
C VAL A 326 -6.76 18.48 -8.33
N VAL A 327 -7.09 18.82 -7.09
CA VAL A 327 -6.19 18.64 -5.94
C VAL A 327 -5.85 17.17 -5.74
N GLY A 328 -6.84 16.28 -5.84
CA GLY A 328 -6.63 14.83 -5.78
C GLY A 328 -5.66 14.33 -6.87
N ILE A 329 -5.81 14.79 -8.11
CA ILE A 329 -4.90 14.46 -9.23
C ILE A 329 -3.46 14.85 -8.88
N PHE A 330 -3.23 16.10 -8.45
CA PHE A 330 -1.89 16.56 -8.08
C PHE A 330 -1.33 15.80 -6.88
N PHE A 331 -2.18 15.45 -5.88
CA PHE A 331 -1.75 14.62 -4.77
C PHE A 331 -1.29 13.24 -5.26
N GLY A 332 -2.05 12.60 -6.15
CA GLY A 332 -1.65 11.33 -6.77
C GLY A 332 -0.31 11.41 -7.51
N ILE A 333 -0.08 12.51 -8.24
CA ILE A 333 1.18 12.75 -8.95
C ILE A 333 2.37 12.88 -7.98
N VAL A 334 2.25 13.70 -6.95
CA VAL A 334 3.37 13.92 -6.00
C VAL A 334 3.69 12.69 -5.17
N LEU A 335 2.70 11.82 -4.90
CA LEU A 335 2.92 10.51 -4.27
C LEU A 335 3.91 9.63 -5.05
N CYS A 336 3.95 9.75 -6.39
CA CYS A 336 4.92 9.04 -7.22
C CYS A 336 6.37 9.45 -6.94
N GLY A 337 6.60 10.58 -6.28
CA GLY A 337 7.91 11.01 -5.83
C GLY A 337 8.60 10.04 -4.87
N TYR A 338 7.85 9.14 -4.24
CA TYR A 338 8.40 8.10 -3.36
C TYR A 338 8.78 6.79 -4.08
N VAL A 339 8.44 6.63 -5.35
CA VAL A 339 8.76 5.39 -6.10
C VAL A 339 10.26 5.05 -6.08
N PRO A 340 11.21 6.02 -6.21
CA PRO A 340 12.64 5.71 -6.15
C PRO A 340 13.16 5.27 -4.77
N LEU A 341 12.35 5.34 -3.71
CA LEU A 341 12.79 5.01 -2.34
C LEU A 341 13.33 3.57 -2.23
N SER A 342 12.68 2.62 -2.88
CA SER A 342 13.12 1.22 -2.89
C SER A 342 14.49 1.05 -3.55
N ALA A 343 14.73 1.75 -4.67
CA ALA A 343 16.02 1.76 -5.35
C ALA A 343 17.10 2.42 -4.48
N LEU A 344 16.79 3.57 -3.88
CA LEU A 344 17.70 4.28 -2.98
C LEU A 344 18.11 3.41 -1.79
N VAL A 345 17.14 2.80 -1.09
CA VAL A 345 17.42 1.99 0.11
C VAL A 345 18.20 0.73 -0.25
N SER A 346 17.86 0.04 -1.35
CA SER A 346 18.59 -1.15 -1.79
C SER A 346 20.04 -0.83 -2.22
N SER A 347 20.30 0.37 -2.75
CA SER A 347 21.65 0.81 -3.13
C SER A 347 22.56 1.16 -1.94
N LEU A 348 21.98 1.44 -0.76
CA LEU A 348 22.73 1.66 0.49
C LEU A 348 23.32 0.37 1.10
N ALA A 349 22.78 -0.79 0.71
CA ALA A 349 23.27 -2.10 1.15
C ALA A 349 23.31 -3.10 -0.01
N PRO A 350 24.21 -2.91 -0.97
CA PRO A 350 24.27 -3.79 -2.15
C PRO A 350 24.56 -5.25 -1.80
N GLU A 351 25.24 -5.50 -0.68
CA GLU A 351 25.53 -6.84 -0.13
C GLU A 351 24.37 -7.49 0.63
N LYS A 352 23.38 -6.68 1.09
CA LYS A 352 22.22 -7.12 1.88
C LYS A 352 20.91 -6.54 1.35
N LYS A 353 20.74 -6.51 0.02
CA LYS A 353 19.56 -5.91 -0.65
C LYS A 353 18.24 -6.47 -0.15
N GLY A 354 18.16 -7.79 0.08
CA GLY A 354 16.96 -8.44 0.60
C GLY A 354 16.54 -7.92 1.97
N SER A 355 17.49 -7.79 2.91
CA SER A 355 17.22 -7.23 4.24
C SER A 355 16.81 -5.76 4.17
N ALA A 356 17.44 -4.97 3.30
CA ALA A 356 17.09 -3.56 3.10
C ALA A 356 15.67 -3.39 2.56
N MET A 357 15.27 -4.22 1.58
CA MET A 357 13.91 -4.24 1.03
C MET A 357 12.87 -4.74 2.03
N ALA A 358 13.23 -5.69 2.91
CA ALA A 358 12.34 -6.14 3.98
C ALA A 358 11.95 -4.99 4.93
N ILE A 359 12.89 -4.08 5.26
CA ILE A 359 12.59 -2.89 6.07
C ILE A 359 11.62 -1.95 5.38
N VAL A 360 11.78 -1.73 4.07
CA VAL A 360 10.85 -0.91 3.27
C VAL A 360 9.45 -1.53 3.24
N SER A 361 9.37 -2.84 3.06
CA SER A 361 8.09 -3.57 3.04
C SER A 361 7.42 -3.58 4.41
N PHE A 362 8.19 -3.78 5.48
CA PHE A 362 7.71 -3.68 6.85
C PHE A 362 7.16 -2.29 7.15
N GLY A 363 7.87 -1.24 6.72
CA GLY A 363 7.39 0.15 6.84
C GLY A 363 6.06 0.38 6.13
N ALA A 364 5.87 -0.19 4.95
CA ALA A 364 4.59 -0.13 4.24
C ALA A 364 3.46 -0.83 5.01
N GLY A 365 3.72 -2.01 5.58
CA GLY A 365 2.76 -2.74 6.41
C GLY A 365 2.39 -1.97 7.69
N MET A 366 3.38 -1.43 8.37
CA MET A 366 3.18 -0.66 9.62
C MET A 366 2.34 0.61 9.42
N SER A 367 2.35 1.21 8.24
CA SER A 367 1.53 2.39 7.97
C SER A 367 0.02 2.13 8.08
N TYR A 368 -0.44 0.92 7.76
CA TYR A 368 -1.86 0.52 7.91
C TYR A 368 -2.30 0.43 9.38
N PHE A 369 -1.37 0.26 10.31
CA PHE A 369 -1.63 0.37 11.74
C PHE A 369 -1.47 1.81 12.23
N ILE A 370 -0.39 2.48 11.86
CA ILE A 370 -0.01 3.81 12.37
C ILE A 370 -1.00 4.88 11.89
N ALA A 371 -1.48 4.82 10.64
CA ALA A 371 -2.41 5.80 10.09
C ALA A 371 -3.70 5.90 10.92
N PRO A 372 -4.48 4.82 11.10
CA PRO A 372 -5.69 4.90 11.93
C PRO A 372 -5.40 5.12 13.40
N ALA A 373 -4.25 4.67 13.93
CA ALA A 373 -3.87 4.93 15.33
C ALA A 373 -3.67 6.44 15.58
N ILE A 374 -3.01 7.16 14.67
CA ILE A 374 -2.87 8.62 14.75
C ILE A 374 -4.25 9.29 14.70
N VAL A 375 -5.11 8.89 13.77
CA VAL A 375 -6.47 9.45 13.66
C VAL A 375 -7.23 9.22 14.96
N GLY A 376 -7.32 7.97 15.44
CA GLY A 376 -8.05 7.62 16.66
C GLY A 376 -7.56 8.34 17.91
N THR A 377 -6.26 8.60 18.01
CA THR A 377 -5.66 9.28 19.16
C THR A 377 -5.93 10.79 19.15
N PHE A 378 -5.80 11.43 17.99
CA PHE A 378 -5.74 12.90 17.93
C PHE A 378 -7.00 13.56 17.40
N ILE A 379 -7.89 12.87 16.70
CA ILE A 379 -9.05 13.47 16.05
C ILE A 379 -10.01 14.11 17.07
N GLY A 380 -10.19 13.47 18.25
CA GLY A 380 -11.09 13.98 19.30
C GLY A 380 -10.57 15.23 19.99
N SER A 381 -9.26 15.42 20.10
CA SER A 381 -8.64 16.57 20.79
C SER A 381 -8.26 17.70 19.85
N MET A 382 -7.85 17.40 18.62
CA MET A 382 -7.31 18.38 17.67
C MET A 382 -8.23 18.61 16.44
N GLY A 383 -9.27 17.81 16.30
CA GLY A 383 -10.16 17.86 15.13
C GLY A 383 -9.47 17.49 13.83
N VAL A 384 -10.21 17.63 12.72
CA VAL A 384 -9.71 17.31 11.36
C VAL A 384 -8.51 18.18 10.99
N HIS A 385 -8.54 19.48 11.32
CA HIS A 385 -7.44 20.40 11.03
C HIS A 385 -6.12 19.94 11.69
N GLY A 386 -6.17 19.63 12.99
CA GLY A 386 -4.99 19.16 13.73
C GLY A 386 -4.43 17.88 13.16
N VAL A 387 -5.27 16.90 12.83
CA VAL A 387 -4.85 15.63 12.25
C VAL A 387 -4.22 15.82 10.86
N MET A 388 -4.78 16.67 10.01
CA MET A 388 -4.20 16.99 8.70
C MET A 388 -2.84 17.69 8.83
N TRP A 389 -2.69 18.59 9.80
CA TRP A 389 -1.39 19.22 10.10
C TRP A 389 -0.37 18.22 10.66
N ILE A 390 -0.78 17.23 11.45
CA ILE A 390 0.12 16.13 11.88
C ILE A 390 0.65 15.39 10.65
N PHE A 391 -0.22 14.97 9.73
CA PHE A 391 0.22 14.27 8.52
C PHE A 391 1.09 15.13 7.60
N ALA A 392 0.75 16.40 7.41
CA ALA A 392 1.59 17.32 6.66
C ALA A 392 2.97 17.48 7.31
N SER A 393 3.03 17.62 8.63
CA SER A 393 4.28 17.72 9.39
C SER A 393 5.11 16.45 9.28
N LEU A 394 4.52 15.27 9.31
CA LEU A 394 5.22 14.01 9.08
C LEU A 394 5.86 13.98 7.69
N TYR A 395 5.18 14.45 6.66
CA TYR A 395 5.77 14.58 5.32
C TYR A 395 6.94 15.56 5.30
N PHE A 396 6.87 16.69 6.00
CA PHE A 396 8.01 17.61 6.11
C PHE A 396 9.16 17.01 6.93
N VAL A 397 8.88 16.25 7.98
CA VAL A 397 9.90 15.45 8.69
C VAL A 397 10.56 14.44 7.74
N SER A 398 9.77 13.76 6.88
CA SER A 398 10.32 12.89 5.83
C SER A 398 11.30 13.64 4.91
N ALA A 399 10.98 14.88 4.51
CA ALA A 399 11.90 15.70 3.71
C ALA A 399 13.22 15.99 4.44
N ILE A 400 13.17 16.30 5.74
CA ILE A 400 14.36 16.51 6.58
C ILE A 400 15.17 15.21 6.68
N LEU A 401 14.53 14.08 6.91
CA LEU A 401 15.19 12.76 6.96
C LEU A 401 15.93 12.44 5.65
N MET A 402 15.39 12.85 4.51
CA MET A 402 16.04 12.65 3.21
C MET A 402 17.35 13.42 3.05
N ILE A 403 17.61 14.47 3.85
CA ILE A 403 18.90 15.19 3.86
C ILE A 403 20.02 14.23 4.27
N PHE A 404 19.75 13.32 5.20
CA PHE A 404 20.71 12.35 5.73
C PHE A 404 20.92 11.12 4.82
N MET A 405 20.05 10.91 3.83
CA MET A 405 20.06 9.76 2.92
C MET A 405 20.99 9.94 1.71
N LYS A 406 22.20 10.49 1.93
CA LYS A 406 23.20 10.65 0.87
C LYS A 406 23.73 9.31 0.39
N LEU A 407 23.84 9.15 -0.92
CA LEU A 407 24.46 7.98 -1.55
C LEU A 407 26.00 8.03 -1.39
N PRO A 408 26.68 6.88 -1.33
CA PRO A 408 28.15 6.83 -1.26
C PRO A 408 28.85 7.55 -2.43
N SER A 409 28.23 7.58 -3.61
CA SER A 409 28.71 8.31 -4.79
C SER A 409 28.62 9.84 -4.60
N GLU A 410 27.55 10.34 -4.01
CA GLU A 410 27.39 11.78 -3.69
C GLU A 410 28.35 12.23 -2.61
N GLU A 411 28.65 11.35 -1.63
CA GLU A 411 29.64 11.65 -0.56
C GLU A 411 31.07 11.74 -1.11
N LYS A 412 31.42 10.92 -2.11
CA LYS A 412 32.71 10.97 -2.76
C LYS A 412 32.91 12.23 -3.61
N GLN A 413 31.87 12.62 -4.37
CA GLN A 413 31.92 13.87 -5.18
C GLN A 413 32.06 15.13 -4.30
N ASN A 414 31.34 15.22 -3.19
CA ASN A 414 31.45 16.35 -2.26
C ASN A 414 32.84 16.41 -1.60
N LYS A 415 33.46 15.27 -1.28
CA LYS A 415 34.83 15.26 -0.72
C LYS A 415 35.86 15.67 -1.75
N SER A 416 35.71 15.31 -3.01
CA SER A 416 36.63 15.72 -4.08
C SER A 416 36.53 17.20 -4.43
N SER A 417 35.32 17.79 -4.44
CA SER A 417 35.13 19.22 -4.66
C SER A 417 35.68 20.06 -3.50
N TYR A 418 35.52 19.60 -2.25
CA TYR A 418 36.06 20.29 -1.06
C TYR A 418 37.61 20.22 -0.98
N SER A 419 38.21 19.13 -1.51
CA SER A 419 39.66 19.00 -1.56
C SER A 419 40.29 19.85 -2.69
N SER A 420 39.57 20.04 -3.81
CA SER A 420 40.01 20.93 -4.90
C SER A 420 39.91 22.42 -4.55
N GLU A 421 38.86 22.83 -3.79
CA GLU A 421 38.76 24.21 -3.31
C GLU A 421 39.84 24.59 -2.27
N LYS A 422 40.30 23.62 -1.45
CA LYS A 422 41.41 23.86 -0.48
C LYS A 422 42.80 23.85 -1.13
N GLN A 423 42.95 23.43 -2.37
CA GLN A 423 44.21 23.46 -3.11
C GLN A 423 44.35 24.71 -3.98
N VAL A 424 43.31 25.51 -4.13
CA VAL A 424 43.29 26.74 -4.96
C VAL A 424 43.22 28.01 -4.11
N GLY A 425 43.07 27.90 -2.81
CA GLY A 425 43.16 29.00 -1.84
C GLY A 425 44.41 28.88 -0.95
#